data_8dccd6a1521ff4c8837b505d7a01ac4f
#
_entry.id   8dccd6a1521ff4c8837b505d7a01ac4f
#
_cell.length_a   1.000
_cell.length_b   1.000
_cell.length_c   1.000
_cell.angle_alpha   90.00
_cell.angle_beta   90.00
_cell.angle_gamma   90.00
#
_symmetry.space_group_name_H-M   'P 1'
#
loop_
_entity.id
_entity.type
_entity.pdbx_description
1 polymer ?
#
loop_
_entity_poly.entity_id
_entity_poly.type
_entity_poly.pdbx_seq_one_letter_code
_entity_poly.pdbx_strand_id
1 'polypeptide(L)'
;MLAVALLAAPAAFAVLPSADAGRVVGWMFAREALASLALAAVLFVVVRGRARATAAAGRGSVVDADVLMVLGTLFCTVAGYYAVQPMLPAARAGQGPLSFGALHGVSLGFFALKGVLAMVLAWRLGRPR
;
A
#
# COMPACT_ATOMS: atom_id res chain seq x y z
N MET A 1 6.65 0.52 5.44
CA MET A 1 5.68 1.47 4.87
C MET A 1 5.68 2.81 5.60
N LEU A 2 5.13 2.93 6.84
CA LEU A 2 5.08 4.21 7.56
C LEU A 2 6.47 4.80 7.85
N ALA A 3 7.46 3.98 8.20
CA ALA A 3 8.83 4.44 8.43
C ALA A 3 9.45 5.09 7.17
N VAL A 4 9.18 4.55 5.98
CA VAL A 4 9.66 5.15 4.72
C VAL A 4 8.99 6.50 4.48
N ALA A 5 7.67 6.61 4.69
CA ALA A 5 6.95 7.84 4.42
C ALA A 5 7.18 8.94 5.47
N LEU A 6 7.25 8.58 6.76
CA LEU A 6 7.29 9.55 7.86
C LEU A 6 8.72 9.89 8.32
N LEU A 7 9.68 9.01 8.08
CA LEU A 7 11.07 9.20 8.52
C LEU A 7 12.04 9.30 7.35
N ALA A 8 12.07 8.30 6.48
CA ALA A 8 13.10 8.22 5.45
C ALA A 8 12.91 9.26 4.33
N ALA A 9 11.68 9.49 3.88
CA ALA A 9 11.42 10.47 2.84
C ALA A 9 11.71 11.91 3.32
N PRO A 10 11.21 12.39 4.47
CA PRO A 10 11.57 13.71 5.00
C PRO A 10 13.07 13.86 5.25
N ALA A 11 13.75 12.83 5.78
CA ALA A 11 15.19 12.86 5.99
C ALA A 11 15.98 13.02 4.69
N ALA A 12 15.58 12.31 3.62
CA ALA A 12 16.23 12.47 2.32
C ALA A 12 16.12 13.90 1.79
N PHE A 13 14.93 14.53 1.89
CA PHE A 13 14.72 15.91 1.47
C PHE A 13 15.39 16.95 2.38
N ALA A 14 15.72 16.60 3.63
CA ALA A 14 16.44 17.48 4.54
C ALA A 14 17.96 17.56 4.25
N VAL A 15 18.55 16.49 3.69
CA VAL A 15 20.01 16.36 3.54
C VAL A 15 20.48 16.32 2.11
N LEU A 16 19.61 16.12 1.12
CA LEU A 16 19.96 16.02 -0.30
C LEU A 16 19.28 17.12 -1.12
N PRO A 17 19.89 17.53 -2.25
CA PRO A 17 19.19 18.33 -3.25
C PRO A 17 17.90 17.66 -3.70
N SER A 18 16.85 18.45 -3.96
CA SER A 18 15.48 17.92 -4.21
C SER A 18 15.41 16.86 -5.33
N ALA A 19 16.23 16.99 -6.37
CA ALA A 19 16.27 16.02 -7.46
C ALA A 19 16.82 14.65 -7.00
N ASP A 20 17.87 14.66 -6.18
CA ASP A 20 18.51 13.45 -5.64
C ASP A 20 17.64 12.82 -4.57
N ALA A 21 17.09 13.63 -3.66
CA ALA A 21 16.10 13.19 -2.69
C ALA A 21 14.91 12.48 -3.36
N GLY A 22 14.36 13.08 -4.42
CA GLY A 22 13.26 12.49 -5.19
C GLY A 22 13.62 11.14 -5.81
N ARG A 23 14.84 10.97 -6.33
CA ARG A 23 15.31 9.67 -6.87
C ARG A 23 15.43 8.61 -5.79
N VAL A 24 16.06 8.95 -4.65
CA VAL A 24 16.23 8.03 -3.52
C VAL A 24 14.89 7.62 -2.95
N VAL A 25 14.00 8.57 -2.69
CA VAL A 25 12.64 8.31 -2.17
C VAL A 25 11.83 7.47 -3.17
N GLY A 26 11.92 7.76 -4.47
CA GLY A 26 11.27 6.96 -5.51
C GLY A 26 11.74 5.51 -5.50
N TRP A 27 13.05 5.27 -5.37
CA TRP A 27 13.60 3.92 -5.26
C TRP A 27 13.12 3.19 -3.99
N MET A 28 13.07 3.90 -2.85
CA MET A 28 12.57 3.33 -1.59
C MET A 28 11.11 2.91 -1.69
N PHE A 29 10.26 3.75 -2.29
CA PHE A 29 8.86 3.41 -2.50
C PHE A 29 8.67 2.26 -3.50
N ALA A 30 9.54 2.13 -4.52
CA ALA A 30 9.52 0.98 -5.43
C ALA A 30 9.76 -0.33 -4.69
N ARG A 31 10.78 -0.36 -3.82
CA ARG A 31 11.10 -1.53 -2.99
C ARG A 31 10.01 -1.82 -1.97
N GLU A 32 9.44 -0.78 -1.37
CA GLU A 32 8.31 -0.90 -0.45
C GLU A 32 7.09 -1.50 -1.14
N ALA A 33 6.75 -1.05 -2.34
CA ALA A 33 5.62 -1.56 -3.11
C ALA A 33 5.80 -3.06 -3.42
N LEU A 34 6.99 -3.46 -3.88
CA LEU A 34 7.30 -4.87 -4.15
C LEU A 34 7.22 -5.74 -2.87
N ALA A 35 7.81 -5.29 -1.77
CA ALA A 35 7.72 -5.98 -0.49
C ALA A 35 6.27 -6.09 0.00
N SER A 36 5.47 -5.02 -0.18
CA SER A 36 4.05 -5.02 0.18
C SER A 36 3.25 -6.04 -0.63
N LEU A 37 3.52 -6.18 -1.94
CA LEU A 37 2.87 -7.18 -2.78
C LEU A 37 3.23 -8.60 -2.33
N ALA A 38 4.50 -8.87 -2.06
CA ALA A 38 4.96 -10.16 -1.58
C ALA A 38 4.31 -10.54 -0.24
N LEU A 39 4.31 -9.61 0.74
CA LEU A 39 3.69 -9.83 2.05
C LEU A 39 2.17 -10.02 1.93
N ALA A 40 1.51 -9.23 1.08
CA ALA A 40 0.07 -9.37 0.86
C ALA A 40 -0.28 -10.71 0.18
N ALA A 41 0.55 -11.21 -0.72
CA ALA A 41 0.38 -12.54 -1.31
C ALA A 41 0.48 -13.65 -0.24
N VAL A 42 1.48 -13.58 0.64
CA VAL A 42 1.62 -14.53 1.76
C VAL A 42 0.41 -14.44 2.69
N LEU A 43 0.02 -13.23 3.10
CA LEU A 43 -1.16 -13.02 3.96
C LEU A 43 -2.44 -13.53 3.29
N PHE A 44 -2.59 -13.32 1.98
CA PHE A 44 -3.75 -13.82 1.24
C PHE A 44 -3.87 -15.35 1.32
N VAL A 45 -2.77 -16.08 1.14
CA VAL A 45 -2.76 -17.54 1.27
C VAL A 45 -3.19 -17.96 2.68
N VAL A 46 -2.65 -17.31 3.71
CA VAL A 46 -2.96 -17.61 5.12
C VAL A 46 -4.43 -17.33 5.45
N VAL A 47 -4.93 -16.11 5.15
CA VAL A 47 -6.32 -15.73 5.50
C VAL A 47 -7.34 -16.54 4.70
N ARG A 48 -7.03 -16.83 3.42
CA ARG A 48 -7.90 -17.66 2.59
C ARG A 48 -7.95 -19.12 3.07
N GLY A 49 -6.83 -19.66 3.54
CA GLY A 49 -6.80 -20.98 4.17
C GLY A 49 -7.69 -21.04 5.41
N ARG A 50 -7.60 -20.02 6.27
CA ARG A 50 -8.46 -19.89 7.46
C ARG A 50 -9.93 -19.76 7.10
N ALA A 51 -10.27 -18.91 6.14
CA ALA A 51 -11.64 -18.70 5.69
C ALA A 51 -12.25 -20.00 5.13
N ARG A 52 -11.48 -20.76 4.32
CA ARG A 52 -11.92 -22.07 3.81
C ARG A 52 -12.16 -23.10 4.92
N ALA A 53 -11.26 -23.18 5.90
CA ALA A 53 -11.42 -24.09 7.04
C ALA A 53 -12.67 -23.75 7.87
N THR A 54 -12.92 -22.47 8.11
CA THR A 54 -14.11 -21.99 8.82
C THR A 54 -15.40 -22.28 8.04
N ALA A 55 -15.40 -22.07 6.74
CA ALA A 55 -16.54 -22.38 5.86
C ALA A 55 -16.81 -23.90 5.79
N ALA A 56 -15.77 -24.72 5.71
CA ALA A 56 -15.90 -26.19 5.72
C ALA A 56 -16.49 -26.71 7.05
N ALA A 57 -16.28 -26.00 8.16
CA ALA A 57 -16.91 -26.28 9.45
C ALA A 57 -18.35 -25.72 9.59
N GLY A 58 -18.96 -25.25 8.49
CA GLY A 58 -20.30 -24.67 8.49
C GLY A 58 -20.40 -23.27 9.14
N ARG A 59 -19.27 -22.59 9.36
CA ARG A 59 -19.19 -21.29 10.02
C ARG A 59 -18.54 -20.26 9.12
N GLY A 60 -19.31 -19.32 8.60
CA GLY A 60 -18.80 -18.21 7.80
C GLY A 60 -18.67 -18.50 6.29
N SER A 61 -17.87 -17.70 5.59
CA SER A 61 -17.71 -17.70 4.14
C SER A 61 -16.24 -17.91 3.74
N VAL A 62 -16.02 -18.45 2.54
CA VAL A 62 -14.67 -18.53 1.91
C VAL A 62 -14.08 -17.16 1.55
N VAL A 63 -14.93 -16.13 1.56
CA VAL A 63 -14.52 -14.71 1.42
C VAL A 63 -15.03 -13.99 2.66
N ASP A 64 -14.17 -13.84 3.64
CA ASP A 64 -14.45 -13.10 4.87
C ASP A 64 -13.80 -11.71 4.86
N ALA A 65 -14.02 -10.95 5.94
CA ALA A 65 -13.49 -9.61 6.08
C ALA A 65 -11.95 -9.57 6.02
N ASP A 66 -11.26 -10.59 6.51
CA ASP A 66 -9.79 -10.64 6.51
C ASP A 66 -9.28 -10.82 5.07
N VAL A 67 -9.93 -11.67 4.26
CA VAL A 67 -9.65 -11.81 2.82
C VAL A 67 -9.88 -10.49 2.08
N LEU A 68 -11.00 -9.81 2.34
CA LEU A 68 -11.30 -8.51 1.70
C LEU A 68 -10.30 -7.42 2.08
N MET A 69 -9.84 -7.38 3.33
CA MET A 69 -8.83 -6.42 3.78
C MET A 69 -7.49 -6.65 3.07
N VAL A 70 -7.04 -7.90 2.90
CA VAL A 70 -5.82 -8.20 2.14
C VAL A 70 -5.97 -7.81 0.68
N LEU A 71 -7.09 -8.11 0.04
CA LEU A 71 -7.36 -7.67 -1.34
C LEU A 71 -7.40 -6.15 -1.45
N GLY A 72 -7.96 -5.45 -0.46
CA GLY A 72 -7.93 -3.99 -0.37
C GLY A 72 -6.51 -3.43 -0.28
N THR A 73 -5.61 -4.04 0.51
CA THR A 73 -4.19 -3.61 0.57
C THR A 73 -3.46 -3.85 -0.74
N LEU A 74 -3.73 -4.96 -1.44
CA LEU A 74 -3.21 -5.22 -2.79
C LEU A 74 -3.69 -4.17 -3.78
N PHE A 75 -5.00 -3.91 -3.80
CA PHE A 75 -5.58 -2.88 -4.66
C PHE A 75 -4.95 -1.51 -4.41
N CYS A 76 -4.85 -1.06 -3.15
CA CYS A 76 -4.23 0.21 -2.81
C CYS A 76 -2.76 0.28 -3.25
N THR A 77 -2.02 -0.82 -3.19
CA THR A 77 -0.62 -0.86 -3.64
C THR A 77 -0.54 -0.76 -5.16
N VAL A 78 -1.36 -1.51 -5.89
CA VAL A 78 -1.37 -1.48 -7.36
C VAL A 78 -1.87 -0.12 -7.87
N ALA A 79 -3.00 0.36 -7.38
CA ALA A 79 -3.56 1.63 -7.82
C ALA A 79 -2.66 2.82 -7.42
N GLY A 80 -2.23 2.88 -6.16
CA GLY A 80 -1.46 4.01 -5.63
C GLY A 80 -0.03 4.07 -6.16
N TYR A 81 0.62 2.93 -6.39
CA TYR A 81 1.99 2.91 -6.88
C TYR A 81 2.06 2.69 -8.40
N TYR A 82 1.53 1.61 -8.92
CA TYR A 82 1.72 1.25 -10.34
C TYR A 82 0.84 2.05 -11.31
N ALA A 83 -0.32 2.56 -10.89
CA ALA A 83 -1.16 3.41 -11.74
C ALA A 83 -0.83 4.91 -11.60
N VAL A 84 -0.66 5.41 -10.37
CA VAL A 84 -0.49 6.86 -10.13
C VAL A 84 0.97 7.31 -10.31
N GLN A 85 1.95 6.56 -9.85
CA GLN A 85 3.38 6.94 -9.88
C GLN A 85 3.90 7.27 -11.29
N PRO A 86 3.59 6.51 -12.35
CA PRO A 86 4.06 6.83 -13.70
C PRO A 86 3.54 8.16 -14.25
N MET A 87 2.43 8.68 -13.70
CA MET A 87 1.82 9.93 -14.15
C MET A 87 2.46 11.17 -13.51
N LEU A 88 3.16 11.02 -12.38
CA LEU A 88 3.73 12.13 -11.62
C LEU A 88 4.79 12.95 -12.37
N PRO A 89 5.72 12.37 -13.16
CA PRO A 89 6.70 13.14 -13.91
C PRO A 89 6.06 14.06 -14.95
N ALA A 90 5.08 13.55 -15.71
CA ALA A 90 4.35 14.35 -16.70
C ALA A 90 3.55 15.48 -16.02
N ALA A 91 2.89 15.21 -14.91
CA ALA A 91 2.17 16.21 -14.13
C ALA A 91 3.09 17.30 -13.55
N ARG A 92 4.32 16.96 -13.14
CA ARG A 92 5.34 17.94 -12.73
C ARG A 92 5.77 18.87 -13.86
N ALA A 93 5.83 18.36 -15.09
CA ALA A 93 6.13 19.14 -16.28
C ALA A 93 4.93 19.95 -16.79
N GLY A 94 3.81 19.97 -16.07
CA GLY A 94 2.56 20.62 -16.52
C GLY A 94 1.87 19.92 -17.68
N GLN A 95 2.23 18.66 -17.94
CA GLN A 95 1.69 17.82 -19.00
C GLN A 95 0.75 16.78 -18.40
N GLY A 96 -0.39 16.56 -19.06
CA GLY A 96 -1.35 15.55 -18.62
C GLY A 96 -2.66 16.14 -18.08
N PRO A 97 -3.68 15.28 -17.85
CA PRO A 97 -5.04 15.71 -17.51
C PRO A 97 -5.20 16.13 -16.05
N LEU A 98 -4.26 15.77 -15.17
CA LEU A 98 -4.32 16.03 -13.73
C LEU A 98 -3.09 16.77 -13.24
N SER A 99 -3.28 17.69 -12.28
CA SER A 99 -2.18 18.40 -11.64
C SER A 99 -1.35 17.47 -10.76
N PHE A 100 -0.08 17.81 -10.55
CA PHE A 100 0.81 17.08 -9.63
C PHE A 100 0.20 16.98 -8.21
N GLY A 101 -0.39 18.07 -7.71
CA GLY A 101 -1.02 18.09 -6.38
C GLY A 101 -2.19 17.10 -6.28
N ALA A 102 -3.03 17.01 -7.32
CA ALA A 102 -4.15 16.07 -7.36
C ALA A 102 -3.67 14.62 -7.36
N LEU A 103 -2.71 14.28 -8.22
CA LEU A 103 -2.13 12.91 -8.28
C LEU A 103 -1.40 12.54 -6.99
N HIS A 104 -0.66 13.49 -6.40
CA HIS A 104 0.01 13.25 -5.11
C HIS A 104 -1.02 13.02 -3.98
N GLY A 105 -2.11 13.80 -3.94
CA GLY A 105 -3.21 13.60 -3.01
C GLY A 105 -3.88 12.24 -3.15
N VAL A 106 -4.14 11.79 -4.38
CA VAL A 106 -4.69 10.45 -4.67
C VAL A 106 -3.75 9.35 -4.18
N SER A 107 -2.45 9.47 -4.48
CA SER A 107 -1.43 8.52 -4.02
C SER A 107 -1.36 8.46 -2.50
N LEU A 108 -1.42 9.60 -1.82
CA LEU A 108 -1.45 9.69 -0.37
C LEU A 108 -2.71 9.04 0.22
N GLY A 109 -3.87 9.23 -0.43
CA GLY A 109 -5.13 8.61 -0.05
C GLY A 109 -5.05 7.07 -0.09
N PHE A 110 -4.54 6.50 -1.18
CA PHE A 110 -4.31 5.05 -1.28
C PHE A 110 -3.31 4.54 -0.23
N PHE A 111 -2.26 5.31 0.03
CA PHE A 111 -1.27 4.97 1.04
C PHE A 111 -1.86 4.96 2.46
N ALA A 112 -2.66 5.96 2.82
CA ALA A 112 -3.34 6.06 4.10
C ALA A 112 -4.37 4.92 4.28
N LEU A 113 -5.19 4.66 3.26
CA LEU A 113 -6.17 3.58 3.28
C LEU A 113 -5.50 2.22 3.46
N LYS A 114 -4.42 1.94 2.71
CA LYS A 114 -3.59 0.74 2.88
C LYS A 114 -3.08 0.62 4.32
N GLY A 115 -2.63 1.72 4.91
CA GLY A 115 -2.15 1.75 6.30
C GLY A 115 -3.24 1.37 7.30
N VAL A 116 -4.43 1.92 7.16
CA VAL A 116 -5.59 1.60 8.00
C VAL A 116 -5.98 0.14 7.85
N LEU A 117 -6.12 -0.37 6.62
CA LEU A 117 -6.45 -1.77 6.37
C LEU A 117 -5.43 -2.73 6.98
N ALA A 118 -4.14 -2.44 6.85
CA ALA A 118 -3.07 -3.25 7.43
C ALA A 118 -3.11 -3.25 8.96
N MET A 119 -3.35 -2.10 9.61
CA MET A 119 -3.49 -2.00 11.07
C MET A 119 -4.70 -2.76 11.59
N VAL A 120 -5.86 -2.59 10.95
CA VAL A 120 -7.07 -3.31 11.34
C VAL A 120 -6.89 -4.82 11.16
N LEU A 121 -6.29 -5.25 10.06
CA LEU A 121 -5.99 -6.66 9.80
C LEU A 121 -5.04 -7.23 10.87
N ALA A 122 -3.95 -6.53 11.18
CA ALA A 122 -3.00 -6.94 12.21
C ALA A 122 -3.69 -7.11 13.58
N TRP A 123 -4.53 -6.14 13.96
CA TRP A 123 -5.29 -6.21 15.21
C TRP A 123 -6.28 -7.38 15.25
N ARG A 124 -7.00 -7.62 14.15
CA ARG A 124 -7.95 -8.75 14.03
C ARG A 124 -7.25 -10.11 14.13
N LEU A 125 -6.11 -10.26 13.44
CA LEU A 125 -5.34 -11.50 13.43
C LEU A 125 -4.59 -11.77 14.75
N GLY A 126 -4.26 -10.71 15.51
CA GLY A 126 -3.59 -10.81 16.82
C GLY A 126 -4.55 -11.07 17.99
N ARG A 127 -5.86 -10.99 17.81
CA ARG A 127 -6.82 -11.33 18.88
C ARG A 127 -6.91 -12.84 19.06
N PRO A 128 -6.83 -13.36 20.31
CA PRO A 128 -7.14 -14.74 20.60
C PRO A 128 -8.61 -15.02 20.24
N ARG A 129 -8.86 -16.11 19.53
CA ARG A 129 -10.21 -16.59 19.12
C ARG A 129 -10.66 -17.70 20.04
#